data_74f9d894e93c70758f1674cc7633604d
#
_entry.id   74f9d894e93c70758f1674cc7633604d
#
_cell.length_a   1.000
_cell.length_b   1.000
_cell.length_c   1.000
_cell.angle_alpha   90.00
_cell.angle_beta   90.00
_cell.angle_gamma   90.00
#
_symmetry.space_group_name_H-M   'P 1'
#
loop_
_entity.id
_entity.type
_entity.pdbx_description
1 polymer ?
#
loop_
_entity_poly.entity_id
_entity_poly.type
_entity_poly.pdbx_seq_one_letter_code
_entity_poly.pdbx_strand_id
1 'polypeptide(L)'
;MAALKRANDVRVKRAKLKKDLKEGKVRIEKILDNPPEYVSTAKVIDILMAVPKFGRVKAARFLNTCRISQSKTVGGLSDRQRTELIGLFNAR
;
A
#
# COMPACT_ATOMS: atom_id res chain seq x y z
N MET A 1 21.71 10.51 16.93
CA MET A 1 20.35 10.07 17.22
C MET A 1 19.78 9.26 16.07
N ALA A 2 20.17 8.02 16.04
CA ALA A 2 19.82 7.10 14.96
C ALA A 2 18.31 6.89 14.80
N ALA A 3 17.57 6.87 15.91
CA ALA A 3 16.13 6.60 15.89
C ALA A 3 15.33 7.69 15.16
N LEU A 4 15.64 8.95 15.38
CA LEU A 4 14.97 10.07 14.71
C LEU A 4 15.30 10.10 13.22
N LYS A 5 16.54 9.83 12.87
CA LYS A 5 16.97 9.80 11.48
C LYS A 5 16.28 8.68 10.72
N ARG A 6 16.14 7.51 11.36
CA ARG A 6 15.47 6.36 10.76
C ARG A 6 13.98 6.64 10.50
N ALA A 7 13.28 7.26 11.46
CA ALA A 7 11.88 7.62 11.29
C ALA A 7 11.69 8.63 10.17
N ASN A 8 12.61 9.58 10.05
CA ASN A 8 12.58 10.58 9.00
C ASN A 8 12.77 9.94 7.62
N ASP A 9 13.72 9.01 7.49
CA ASP A 9 13.97 8.30 6.24
C ASP A 9 12.74 7.52 5.78
N VAL A 10 12.08 6.83 6.70
CA VAL A 10 10.85 6.08 6.39
C VAL A 10 9.76 7.01 5.90
N ARG A 11 9.58 8.15 6.57
CA ARG A 11 8.56 9.13 6.18
C ARG A 11 8.82 9.70 4.79
N VAL A 12 10.06 10.06 4.50
CA VAL A 12 10.46 10.60 3.20
C VAL A 12 10.26 9.57 2.10
N LYS A 13 10.66 8.32 2.34
CA LYS A 13 10.53 7.25 1.37
C LYS A 13 9.06 6.93 1.09
N ARG A 14 8.20 6.95 2.13
CA ARG A 14 6.76 6.74 1.95
C ARG A 14 6.14 7.85 1.12
N ALA A 15 6.51 9.09 1.40
CA ALA A 15 5.99 10.24 0.66
C ALA A 15 6.37 10.16 -0.81
N LYS A 16 7.61 9.78 -1.10
CA LYS A 16 8.08 9.60 -2.47
C LYS A 16 7.34 8.48 -3.17
N LEU A 17 7.14 7.36 -2.48
CA LEU A 17 6.41 6.23 -3.05
C LEU A 17 4.98 6.60 -3.37
N LYS A 18 4.29 7.30 -2.48
CA LYS A 18 2.92 7.75 -2.71
C LYS A 18 2.85 8.68 -3.92
N LYS A 19 3.83 9.56 -4.06
CA LYS A 19 3.91 10.44 -5.21
C LYS A 19 4.13 9.65 -6.50
N ASP A 20 5.01 8.66 -6.47
CA ASP A 20 5.28 7.81 -7.63
C ASP A 20 4.04 7.00 -8.03
N LEU A 21 3.29 6.49 -7.07
CA LEU A 21 2.04 5.80 -7.32
C LEU A 21 1.01 6.74 -7.95
N LYS A 22 0.91 7.97 -7.44
CA LYS A 22 -0.02 8.98 -7.93
C LYS A 22 0.31 9.39 -9.37
N GLU A 23 1.59 9.46 -9.68
CA GLU A 23 2.05 9.83 -11.02
C GLU A 23 2.11 8.66 -11.99
N GLY A 24 1.85 7.45 -11.52
CA GLY A 24 1.87 6.25 -12.35
C GLY A 24 3.26 5.71 -12.67
N LYS A 25 4.29 6.18 -11.96
CA LYS A 25 5.67 5.72 -12.16
C LYS A 25 5.89 4.32 -11.60
N VAL A 26 5.11 3.94 -10.58
CA VAL A 26 5.20 2.64 -9.92
C VAL A 26 3.82 2.02 -9.88
N ARG A 27 3.75 0.72 -10.12
CA ARG A 27 2.49 -0.01 -10.06
C ARG A 27 2.22 -0.50 -8.65
N ILE A 28 0.97 -0.35 -8.20
CA ILE A 28 0.57 -0.82 -6.87
C ILE A 28 0.72 -2.35 -6.76
N GLU A 29 0.52 -3.07 -7.84
CA GLU A 29 0.66 -4.53 -7.85
C GLU A 29 2.07 -4.96 -7.45
N LYS A 30 3.08 -4.26 -7.94
CA LYS A 30 4.46 -4.55 -7.59
C LYS A 30 4.76 -4.26 -6.12
N ILE A 31 4.19 -3.19 -5.60
CA ILE A 31 4.37 -2.83 -4.19
C ILE A 31 3.72 -3.86 -3.29
N LEU A 32 2.54 -4.35 -3.65
CA LEU A 32 1.83 -5.35 -2.86
C LEU A 32 2.52 -6.72 -2.93
N ASP A 33 3.08 -7.07 -4.09
CA ASP A 33 3.74 -8.35 -4.28
C ASP A 33 5.05 -8.43 -3.48
N ASN A 34 5.84 -7.36 -3.53
CA ASN A 34 7.12 -7.32 -2.82
C ASN A 34 7.29 -5.96 -2.14
N PRO A 35 6.59 -5.73 -1.02
CA PRO A 35 6.61 -4.42 -0.38
C PRO A 35 7.98 -4.09 0.21
N PRO A 36 8.48 -2.88 -0.04
CA PRO A 36 9.69 -2.42 0.63
C PRO A 36 9.49 -2.36 2.14
N GLU A 37 10.58 -2.46 2.89
CA GLU A 37 10.52 -2.45 4.35
C GLU A 37 9.77 -1.24 4.90
N TYR A 38 9.99 -0.06 4.32
CA TYR A 38 9.36 1.16 4.80
C TYR A 38 7.85 1.21 4.48
N VAL A 39 7.36 0.36 3.59
CA VAL A 39 5.94 0.25 3.26
C VAL A 39 5.25 -0.82 4.10
N SER A 40 5.99 -1.84 4.53
CA SER A 40 5.40 -2.99 5.23
C SER A 40 4.70 -2.60 6.53
N THR A 41 5.12 -1.51 7.17
CA THR A 41 4.49 -1.01 8.40
C THR A 41 3.37 -0.01 8.15
N ALA A 42 3.16 0.40 6.89
CA ALA A 42 2.07 1.31 6.53
C ALA A 42 0.76 0.54 6.39
N LYS A 43 -0.35 1.21 6.67
CA LYS A 43 -1.67 0.61 6.49
C LYS A 43 -1.94 0.41 5.01
N VAL A 44 -2.54 -0.72 4.66
CA VAL A 44 -2.87 -1.04 3.26
C VAL A 44 -3.74 0.06 2.66
N ILE A 45 -4.77 0.49 3.39
CA ILE A 45 -5.69 1.52 2.89
C ILE A 45 -4.96 2.83 2.55
N ASP A 46 -3.97 3.19 3.35
CA ASP A 46 -3.19 4.41 3.12
C ASP A 46 -2.42 4.35 1.80
N ILE A 47 -1.84 3.20 1.51
CA ILE A 47 -1.12 2.97 0.25
C ILE A 47 -2.09 2.92 -0.94
N LEU A 48 -3.24 2.27 -0.77
CA LEU A 48 -4.24 2.20 -1.84
C LEU A 48 -4.77 3.59 -2.22
N MET A 49 -4.94 4.46 -1.23
CA MET A 49 -5.43 5.82 -1.47
C MET A 49 -4.45 6.67 -2.26
N ALA A 50 -3.19 6.26 -2.34
CA ALA A 50 -2.20 6.97 -3.15
C ALA A 50 -2.34 6.67 -4.65
N VAL A 51 -3.07 5.64 -5.02
CA VAL A 51 -3.31 5.30 -6.43
C VAL A 51 -4.22 6.35 -7.05
N PRO A 52 -3.89 6.87 -8.27
CA PRO A 52 -4.70 7.90 -8.90
C PRO A 52 -6.11 7.40 -9.19
N LYS A 53 -7.10 8.26 -8.99
CA LYS A 53 -8.52 7.99 -9.19
C LYS A 53 -9.05 6.88 -8.27
N PHE A 54 -8.29 6.54 -7.25
CA PHE A 54 -8.65 5.48 -6.31
C PHE A 54 -8.94 6.12 -4.96
N GLY A 55 -10.21 6.41 -4.71
CA GLY A 55 -10.63 7.08 -3.48
C GLY A 55 -10.74 6.13 -2.31
N ARG A 56 -11.02 6.72 -1.13
CA ARG A 56 -11.17 5.95 0.11
C ARG A 56 -12.28 4.90 0.00
N VAL A 57 -13.38 5.24 -0.66
CA VAL A 57 -14.52 4.32 -0.83
C VAL A 57 -14.09 3.07 -1.62
N LYS A 58 -13.38 3.27 -2.72
CA LYS A 58 -12.89 2.14 -3.51
C LYS A 58 -11.87 1.32 -2.75
N ALA A 59 -10.97 1.99 -2.01
CA ALA A 59 -9.97 1.30 -1.19
C ALA A 59 -10.65 0.42 -0.15
N ALA A 60 -11.63 0.97 0.56
CA ALA A 60 -12.38 0.21 1.57
C ALA A 60 -13.12 -0.97 0.94
N ARG A 61 -13.71 -0.76 -0.25
CA ARG A 61 -14.42 -1.82 -0.96
C ARG A 61 -13.49 -2.97 -1.34
N PHE A 62 -12.29 -2.64 -1.84
CA PHE A 62 -11.30 -3.66 -2.18
C PHE A 62 -10.88 -4.46 -0.95
N LEU A 63 -10.65 -3.77 0.17
CA LEU A 63 -10.29 -4.43 1.41
C LEU A 63 -11.39 -5.35 1.90
N ASN A 64 -12.64 -4.89 1.85
CA ASN A 64 -13.79 -5.71 2.25
C ASN A 64 -13.92 -6.95 1.35
N THR A 65 -13.71 -6.81 0.06
CA THR A 65 -13.77 -7.92 -0.89
C THR A 65 -12.74 -8.99 -0.56
N CYS A 66 -11.55 -8.57 -0.14
CA CYS A 66 -10.48 -9.49 0.24
C CYS A 66 -10.49 -9.86 1.71
N ARG A 67 -11.49 -9.40 2.46
CA ARG A 67 -11.61 -9.61 3.91
C ARG A 67 -10.40 -9.11 4.67
N ILE A 68 -9.93 -7.94 4.28
CA ILE A 68 -8.79 -7.27 4.89
C ILE A 68 -9.31 -6.14 5.77
N SER A 69 -8.86 -6.10 7.03
CA SER A 69 -9.21 -5.01 7.95
C SER A 69 -8.57 -3.70 7.47
N GLN A 70 -9.28 -2.58 7.67
CA GLN A 70 -8.75 -1.26 7.33
C GLN A 70 -7.52 -0.89 8.15
N SER A 71 -7.33 -1.53 9.30
CA SER A 71 -6.15 -1.31 10.14
C SER A 71 -4.98 -2.24 9.79
N LYS A 72 -5.17 -3.15 8.85
CA LYS A 72 -4.13 -4.09 8.45
C LYS A 72 -2.98 -3.39 7.75
N THR A 73 -1.75 -3.75 8.10
CA THR A 73 -0.56 -3.23 7.43
C THR A 73 -0.22 -4.04 6.20
N VAL A 74 0.56 -3.45 5.29
CA VAL A 74 0.98 -4.13 4.05
C VAL A 74 1.76 -5.40 4.38
N GLY A 75 2.69 -5.33 5.32
CA GLY A 75 3.47 -6.49 5.74
C GLY A 75 2.69 -7.52 6.52
N GLY A 76 1.51 -7.14 7.03
CA GLY A 76 0.64 -8.04 7.77
C GLY A 76 -0.33 -8.85 6.89
N LEU A 77 -0.35 -8.61 5.58
CA LEU A 77 -1.21 -9.35 4.68
C LEU A 77 -0.74 -10.80 4.54
N SER A 78 -1.70 -11.74 4.54
CA SER A 78 -1.39 -13.12 4.19
C SER A 78 -1.13 -13.22 2.69
N ASP A 79 -0.47 -14.30 2.26
CA ASP A 79 -0.20 -14.52 0.83
C ASP A 79 -1.49 -14.55 0.03
N ARG A 80 -2.53 -15.18 0.58
CA ARG A 80 -3.84 -15.24 -0.07
C ARG A 80 -4.47 -13.86 -0.23
N GLN A 81 -4.48 -13.07 0.85
CA GLN A 81 -5.03 -11.71 0.82
C GLN A 81 -4.27 -10.84 -0.18
N ARG A 82 -2.96 -10.96 -0.19
CA ARG A 82 -2.11 -10.22 -1.11
C ARG A 82 -2.42 -10.58 -2.56
N THR A 83 -2.51 -11.86 -2.86
CA THR A 83 -2.81 -12.34 -4.21
C THR A 83 -4.19 -11.89 -4.67
N GLU A 84 -5.19 -11.97 -3.80
CA GLU A 84 -6.55 -11.52 -4.12
C GLU A 84 -6.58 -10.01 -4.41
N LEU A 85 -5.90 -9.22 -3.59
CA LEU A 85 -5.86 -7.78 -3.77
C LEU A 85 -5.17 -7.39 -5.07
N ILE A 86 -4.05 -8.02 -5.39
CA ILE A 86 -3.34 -7.80 -6.64
C ILE A 86 -4.24 -8.17 -7.83
N GLY A 87 -4.98 -9.26 -7.71
CA GLY A 87 -5.91 -9.69 -8.74
C GLY A 87 -6.99 -8.67 -9.02
N LEU A 88 -7.52 -8.01 -7.99
CA LEU A 88 -8.50 -6.95 -8.15
C LEU A 88 -7.94 -5.77 -8.93
N PHE A 89 -6.70 -5.38 -8.66
CA PHE A 89 -6.06 -4.30 -9.40
C PHE A 89 -5.79 -4.67 -10.84
N ASN A 90 -5.42 -5.91 -11.12
CA ASN A 90 -5.20 -6.36 -12.47
C ASN A 90 -6.50 -6.47 -13.28
N ALA A 91 -7.62 -6.70 -12.60
CA ALA A 91 -8.92 -6.85 -13.27
C ALA A 91 -9.61 -5.53 -13.63
N ARG A 92 -9.16 -4.43 -13.06
CA ARG A 92 -9.80 -3.12 -13.30
C ARG A 92 -9.44 -2.51 -14.64
#